data_f91cc5b18473efc8a950568185023e0e
#
_entry.id   f91cc5b18473efc8a950568185023e0e
#
_cell.length_a   1.000
_cell.length_b   1.000
_cell.length_c   1.000
_cell.angle_alpha   90.00
_cell.angle_beta   90.00
_cell.angle_gamma   90.00
#
_symmetry.space_group_name_H-M   'P 1'
#
loop_
_entity.id
_entity.type
_entity.pdbx_description
1 polymer ?
#
loop_
_entity_poly.entity_id
_entity_poly.type
_entity_poly.pdbx_seq_one_letter_code
_entity_poly.pdbx_strand_id
1 'polypeptide(L)'
;MLKSVLSLAFLLFAFTGPSLAAETPKAKAAGAELPYDVVNPAHPTNDPSKIEVLEFFWYGCPHCYHFEPYIKDWLKTKPENVVFIRQPAIFNPHWAAHAKAFFTAESLGVLDKVHEDFYDAIQNKKETLESEADLAKFFVAHGVKEEDFHKAYKSFAVDAKMRQAETLAPSYGIDGTPSLIVNGKYRIGAGKAKSFEMMIETTNALIKQESAAKHSK
;
A
#
# COMPACT_ATOMS: atom_id res chain seq x y z
N MET A 1 42.80 84.16 33.11
CA MET A 1 43.10 82.72 32.86
C MET A 1 41.85 81.92 33.20
N LEU A 2 41.02 81.64 32.23
CA LEU A 2 39.73 80.96 32.47
C LEU A 2 39.65 79.81 31.47
N LYS A 3 39.71 78.58 31.98
CA LYS A 3 39.61 77.39 31.15
C LYS A 3 38.13 76.98 31.04
N SER A 4 37.61 77.11 29.82
CA SER A 4 36.29 76.56 29.44
C SER A 4 36.34 75.06 29.30
N VAL A 5 35.50 74.34 30.01
CA VAL A 5 35.28 72.97 29.87
C VAL A 5 33.98 72.73 29.05
N LEU A 6 34.11 72.21 27.85
CA LEU A 6 33.01 71.89 26.96
C LEU A 6 32.52 70.51 27.24
N SER A 7 31.33 70.36 27.82
CA SER A 7 30.68 69.03 28.04
C SER A 7 29.98 68.55 26.75
N LEU A 8 30.43 67.43 26.20
CA LEU A 8 29.84 66.76 25.05
C LEU A 8 28.80 65.74 25.56
N ALA A 9 27.53 66.05 25.36
CA ALA A 9 26.43 65.16 25.68
C ALA A 9 26.29 64.08 24.54
N PHE A 10 26.54 62.81 24.87
CA PHE A 10 26.32 61.71 23.98
C PHE A 10 24.85 61.25 24.07
N LEU A 11 24.06 61.51 23.03
CA LEU A 11 22.72 60.95 22.89
C LEU A 11 22.83 59.47 22.42
N LEU A 12 22.52 58.54 23.30
CA LEU A 12 22.34 57.14 22.97
C LEU A 12 20.95 56.94 22.31
N PHE A 13 20.92 56.77 21.00
CA PHE A 13 19.75 56.32 20.27
C PHE A 13 19.60 54.78 20.43
N ALA A 14 18.64 54.36 21.24
CA ALA A 14 18.26 52.94 21.32
C ALA A 14 17.43 52.54 20.08
N PHE A 15 18.04 51.82 19.15
CA PHE A 15 17.34 51.15 18.03
C PHE A 15 16.62 49.91 18.55
N THR A 16 15.31 50.02 18.78
CA THR A 16 14.45 48.84 18.98
C THR A 16 14.00 48.34 17.61
N GLY A 17 14.77 47.44 17.01
CA GLY A 17 14.36 46.68 15.85
C GLY A 17 13.34 45.59 16.22
N PRO A 18 12.30 45.31 15.40
CA PRO A 18 11.42 44.21 15.66
C PRO A 18 12.20 42.88 15.51
N SER A 19 12.27 42.13 16.60
CA SER A 19 12.78 40.77 16.61
C SER A 19 11.83 39.87 15.78
N LEU A 20 12.23 39.54 14.57
CA LEU A 20 11.61 38.42 13.80
C LEU A 20 11.91 37.14 14.58
N ALA A 21 10.96 36.74 15.41
CA ALA A 21 10.97 35.41 15.97
C ALA A 21 10.83 34.39 14.80
N ALA A 22 11.93 33.73 14.45
CA ALA A 22 11.90 32.60 13.57
C ALA A 22 11.01 31.54 14.22
N GLU A 23 9.85 31.29 13.62
CA GLU A 23 9.02 30.15 13.99
C GLU A 23 9.83 28.87 13.73
N THR A 24 10.34 28.28 14.80
CA THR A 24 10.87 26.91 14.77
C THR A 24 9.76 25.97 14.30
N PRO A 25 10.01 25.10 13.30
CA PRO A 25 9.03 24.14 12.88
C PRO A 25 8.63 23.30 14.08
N LYS A 26 7.32 23.34 14.40
CA LYS A 26 6.70 22.62 15.50
C LYS A 26 7.16 21.16 15.46
N ALA A 27 8.00 20.74 16.39
CA ALA A 27 8.44 19.36 16.55
C ALA A 27 7.18 18.49 16.61
N LYS A 28 7.11 17.52 15.69
CA LYS A 28 6.04 16.52 15.62
C LYS A 28 5.87 15.92 17.03
N ALA A 29 4.68 16.02 17.58
CA ALA A 29 4.38 15.62 18.95
C ALA A 29 4.96 14.23 19.23
N ALA A 30 5.89 14.14 20.15
CA ALA A 30 6.44 12.89 20.65
C ALA A 30 5.30 12.14 21.34
N GLY A 31 4.80 11.03 20.71
CA GLY A 31 3.78 10.17 21.30
C GLY A 31 2.62 9.74 20.39
N ALA A 32 2.45 10.32 19.22
CA ALA A 32 1.43 9.82 18.28
C ALA A 32 1.92 8.50 17.65
N GLU A 33 1.18 7.42 17.87
CA GLU A 33 1.45 6.14 17.21
C GLU A 33 1.40 6.33 15.68
N LEU A 34 2.44 5.85 14.98
CA LEU A 34 2.49 5.94 13.53
C LEU A 34 1.39 5.02 12.93
N PRO A 35 0.69 5.45 11.87
CA PRO A 35 -0.36 4.66 11.22
C PRO A 35 0.21 3.49 10.39
N TYR A 36 1.46 3.13 10.61
CA TYR A 36 2.18 2.03 9.93
C TYR A 36 3.24 1.42 10.85
N ASP A 37 3.70 0.23 10.49
CA ASP A 37 4.85 -0.44 11.08
C ASP A 37 6.04 -0.42 10.12
N VAL A 38 7.25 -0.46 10.68
CA VAL A 38 8.48 -0.66 9.89
C VAL A 38 8.74 -2.16 9.75
N VAL A 39 8.88 -2.61 8.51
CA VAL A 39 9.27 -3.98 8.19
C VAL A 39 10.78 -4.13 8.38
N ASN A 40 11.18 -5.08 9.21
CA ASN A 40 12.59 -5.30 9.52
C ASN A 40 12.93 -6.82 9.55
N PRO A 41 13.86 -7.30 8.70
CA PRO A 41 14.55 -6.51 7.66
C PRO A 41 13.63 -6.07 6.52
N ALA A 42 13.97 -4.95 5.85
CA ALA A 42 13.26 -4.52 4.66
C ALA A 42 13.44 -5.53 3.52
N HIS A 43 12.39 -5.76 2.75
CA HIS A 43 12.44 -6.66 1.59
C HIS A 43 12.85 -5.91 0.31
N PRO A 44 13.59 -6.56 -0.59
CA PRO A 44 13.88 -6.00 -1.91
C PRO A 44 12.60 -5.88 -2.73
N THR A 45 12.55 -4.87 -3.59
CA THR A 45 11.50 -4.69 -4.59
C THR A 45 11.90 -5.32 -5.92
N ASN A 46 10.91 -5.64 -6.77
CA ASN A 46 11.19 -6.23 -8.10
C ASN A 46 11.96 -5.26 -9.01
N ASP A 47 11.66 -3.97 -8.94
CA ASP A 47 12.35 -2.91 -9.67
C ASP A 47 12.81 -1.81 -8.70
N PRO A 48 14.11 -1.71 -8.41
CA PRO A 48 14.63 -0.71 -7.50
C PRO A 48 14.53 0.73 -8.03
N SER A 49 14.24 0.93 -9.32
CA SER A 49 13.99 2.26 -9.90
C SER A 49 12.60 2.80 -9.59
N LYS A 50 11.65 1.92 -9.29
CA LYS A 50 10.25 2.23 -8.97
C LYS A 50 9.99 2.16 -7.46
N ILE A 51 8.87 2.73 -7.04
CA ILE A 51 8.32 2.50 -5.69
C ILE A 51 7.23 1.46 -5.80
N GLU A 52 7.41 0.35 -5.13
CA GLU A 52 6.45 -0.75 -5.13
C GLU A 52 5.44 -0.57 -4.00
N VAL A 53 4.17 -0.74 -4.31
CA VAL A 53 3.08 -0.85 -3.33
C VAL A 53 2.42 -2.20 -3.51
N LEU A 54 2.56 -3.09 -2.52
CA LEU A 54 1.87 -4.38 -2.50
C LEU A 54 0.59 -4.25 -1.70
N GLU A 55 -0.50 -4.79 -2.20
CA GLU A 55 -1.74 -4.99 -1.45
C GLU A 55 -1.89 -6.47 -1.10
N PHE A 56 -1.86 -6.79 0.19
CA PHE A 56 -2.29 -8.11 0.68
C PHE A 56 -3.79 -8.12 0.89
N PHE A 57 -4.48 -9.01 0.20
CA PHE A 57 -5.94 -9.10 0.20
C PHE A 57 -6.44 -10.54 0.19
N TRP A 58 -7.74 -10.70 0.41
CA TRP A 58 -8.46 -11.96 0.22
C TRP A 58 -9.87 -11.67 -0.30
N TYR A 59 -10.34 -12.38 -1.31
CA TYR A 59 -11.67 -12.20 -1.89
C TYR A 59 -12.82 -12.44 -0.89
N GLY A 60 -12.62 -13.34 0.09
CA GLY A 60 -13.58 -13.57 1.18
C GLY A 60 -13.57 -12.49 2.29
N CYS A 61 -12.68 -11.51 2.23
CA CYS A 61 -12.58 -10.46 3.23
C CYS A 61 -13.53 -9.28 2.91
N PRO A 62 -14.57 -9.00 3.74
CA PRO A 62 -15.48 -7.87 3.50
C PRO A 62 -14.75 -6.51 3.52
N HIS A 63 -13.73 -6.36 4.37
CA HIS A 63 -12.95 -5.12 4.43
C HIS A 63 -12.15 -4.88 3.15
N CYS A 64 -11.60 -5.93 2.51
CA CYS A 64 -10.94 -5.81 1.21
C CYS A 64 -11.95 -5.39 0.13
N TYR A 65 -13.13 -6.00 0.10
CA TYR A 65 -14.20 -5.62 -0.83
C TYR A 65 -14.59 -4.14 -0.68
N HIS A 66 -14.76 -3.65 0.55
CA HIS A 66 -15.07 -2.25 0.81
C HIS A 66 -13.87 -1.31 0.56
N PHE A 67 -12.65 -1.83 0.52
CA PHE A 67 -11.45 -1.05 0.20
C PHE A 67 -11.20 -0.89 -1.31
N GLU A 68 -11.75 -1.77 -2.15
CA GLU A 68 -11.58 -1.73 -3.61
C GLU A 68 -11.91 -0.36 -4.25
N PRO A 69 -13.00 0.35 -3.90
CA PRO A 69 -13.26 1.67 -4.45
C PRO A 69 -12.13 2.68 -4.18
N TYR A 70 -11.53 2.64 -2.98
CA TYR A 70 -10.41 3.51 -2.61
C TYR A 70 -9.16 3.20 -3.43
N ILE A 71 -8.84 1.92 -3.62
CA ILE A 71 -7.72 1.48 -4.47
C ILE A 71 -7.97 1.89 -5.92
N LYS A 72 -9.17 1.69 -6.47
CA LYS A 72 -9.52 2.08 -7.84
C LYS A 72 -9.33 3.58 -8.07
N ASP A 73 -9.78 4.42 -7.15
CA ASP A 73 -9.64 5.86 -7.28
C ASP A 73 -8.18 6.30 -7.10
N TRP A 74 -7.45 5.69 -6.17
CA TRP A 74 -6.03 5.94 -6.00
C TRP A 74 -5.21 5.52 -7.23
N LEU A 75 -5.52 4.42 -7.88
CA LEU A 75 -4.83 3.96 -9.09
C LEU A 75 -4.92 4.96 -10.26
N LYS A 76 -5.98 5.77 -10.32
CA LYS A 76 -6.13 6.85 -11.33
C LYS A 76 -5.18 8.02 -11.10
N THR A 77 -4.72 8.20 -9.86
CA THR A 77 -3.97 9.40 -9.42
C THR A 77 -2.56 9.11 -8.89
N LYS A 78 -2.20 7.82 -8.71
CA LYS A 78 -0.87 7.45 -8.22
C LYS A 78 0.24 7.97 -9.13
N PRO A 79 1.41 8.33 -8.59
CA PRO A 79 2.55 8.76 -9.41
C PRO A 79 3.00 7.68 -10.42
N GLU A 80 3.51 8.09 -11.57
CA GLU A 80 3.96 7.17 -12.64
C GLU A 80 5.13 6.26 -12.21
N ASN A 81 5.97 6.72 -11.29
CA ASN A 81 7.06 5.93 -10.73
C ASN A 81 6.62 4.91 -9.66
N VAL A 82 5.31 4.77 -9.42
CA VAL A 82 4.75 3.79 -8.49
C VAL A 82 4.20 2.59 -9.24
N VAL A 83 4.62 1.39 -8.86
CA VAL A 83 4.06 0.11 -9.30
C VAL A 83 3.15 -0.43 -8.20
N PHE A 84 1.91 -0.75 -8.55
CA PHE A 84 0.96 -1.40 -7.65
C PHE A 84 0.82 -2.88 -8.00
N ILE A 85 0.86 -3.73 -7.00
CA ILE A 85 0.78 -5.19 -7.15
C ILE A 85 -0.24 -5.72 -6.15
N ARG A 86 -1.25 -6.44 -6.64
CA ARG A 86 -2.14 -7.23 -5.78
C ARG A 86 -1.49 -8.57 -5.45
N GLN A 87 -1.50 -8.89 -4.17
CA GLN A 87 -0.92 -10.13 -3.65
C GLN A 87 -1.96 -10.83 -2.76
N PRO A 88 -2.54 -11.94 -3.22
CA PRO A 88 -3.40 -12.73 -2.35
C PRO A 88 -2.65 -13.21 -1.12
N ALA A 89 -3.22 -13.00 0.07
CA ALA A 89 -2.76 -13.63 1.30
C ALA A 89 -3.32 -15.04 1.42
N ILE A 90 -2.55 -15.95 2.01
CA ILE A 90 -2.96 -17.36 2.21
C ILE A 90 -2.75 -17.74 3.67
N PHE A 91 -3.83 -17.81 4.45
CA PHE A 91 -3.78 -18.20 5.87
C PHE A 91 -4.44 -19.56 6.14
N ASN A 92 -5.23 -20.08 5.21
CA ASN A 92 -5.91 -21.36 5.32
C ASN A 92 -6.34 -21.87 3.93
N PRO A 93 -6.90 -23.10 3.80
CA PRO A 93 -7.32 -23.69 2.51
C PRO A 93 -8.35 -22.85 1.71
N HIS A 94 -9.29 -22.15 2.37
CA HIS A 94 -10.27 -21.29 1.68
C HIS A 94 -9.56 -20.12 0.98
N TRP A 95 -8.58 -19.51 1.65
CA TRP A 95 -7.78 -18.45 1.06
C TRP A 95 -6.93 -18.95 -0.10
N ALA A 96 -6.39 -20.18 0.02
CA ALA A 96 -5.60 -20.80 -1.04
C ALA A 96 -6.41 -21.03 -2.33
N ALA A 97 -7.67 -21.46 -2.23
CA ALA A 97 -8.53 -21.64 -3.40
C ALA A 97 -8.74 -20.31 -4.16
N HIS A 98 -9.03 -19.23 -3.42
CA HIS A 98 -9.20 -17.90 -3.99
C HIS A 98 -7.89 -17.31 -4.54
N ALA A 99 -6.77 -17.54 -3.87
CA ALA A 99 -5.45 -17.13 -4.36
C ALA A 99 -5.11 -17.85 -5.68
N LYS A 100 -5.43 -19.14 -5.79
CA LYS A 100 -5.22 -19.91 -7.01
C LYS A 100 -6.09 -19.40 -8.16
N ALA A 101 -7.33 -19.01 -7.89
CA ALA A 101 -8.20 -18.35 -8.88
C ALA A 101 -7.60 -17.03 -9.37
N PHE A 102 -7.09 -16.19 -8.47
CA PHE A 102 -6.41 -14.93 -8.80
C PHE A 102 -5.23 -15.17 -9.75
N PHE A 103 -4.30 -16.06 -9.39
CA PHE A 103 -3.13 -16.33 -10.22
C PHE A 103 -3.48 -17.02 -11.54
N THR A 104 -4.58 -17.78 -11.57
CA THR A 104 -5.12 -18.33 -12.82
C THR A 104 -5.63 -17.22 -13.73
N ALA A 105 -6.41 -16.26 -13.19
CA ALA A 105 -6.90 -15.11 -13.94
C ALA A 105 -5.75 -14.25 -14.48
N GLU A 106 -4.71 -14.02 -13.67
CA GLU A 106 -3.51 -13.31 -14.07
C GLU A 106 -2.76 -14.04 -15.19
N SER A 107 -2.57 -15.36 -15.07
CA SER A 107 -1.93 -16.21 -16.09
C SER A 107 -2.67 -16.21 -17.42
N LEU A 108 -3.99 -16.07 -17.38
CA LEU A 108 -4.85 -16.00 -18.57
C LEU A 108 -4.98 -14.57 -19.13
N GLY A 109 -4.45 -13.55 -18.43
CA GLY A 109 -4.58 -12.14 -18.82
C GLY A 109 -6.00 -11.60 -18.72
N VAL A 110 -6.84 -12.20 -17.86
CA VAL A 110 -8.25 -11.80 -17.67
C VAL A 110 -8.53 -11.20 -16.30
N LEU A 111 -7.49 -10.97 -15.48
CA LEU A 111 -7.65 -10.52 -14.10
C LEU A 111 -8.49 -9.24 -14.00
N ASP A 112 -8.18 -8.23 -14.79
CA ASP A 112 -8.91 -6.95 -14.77
C ASP A 112 -10.40 -7.12 -15.12
N LYS A 113 -10.72 -8.14 -15.91
CA LYS A 113 -12.09 -8.44 -16.32
C LYS A 113 -12.90 -9.16 -15.23
N VAL A 114 -12.24 -10.02 -14.45
CA VAL A 114 -12.95 -10.92 -13.53
C VAL A 114 -12.81 -10.52 -12.05
N HIS A 115 -11.88 -9.64 -11.71
CA HIS A 115 -11.54 -9.35 -10.32
C HIS A 115 -12.73 -8.81 -9.50
N GLU A 116 -13.46 -7.84 -10.04
CA GLU A 116 -14.63 -7.27 -9.37
C GLU A 116 -15.77 -8.25 -9.29
N ASP A 117 -16.05 -8.95 -10.41
CA ASP A 117 -17.12 -9.94 -10.47
C ASP A 117 -16.85 -11.12 -9.53
N PHE A 118 -15.58 -11.45 -9.29
CA PHE A 118 -15.18 -12.49 -8.33
C PHE A 118 -15.46 -12.03 -6.89
N TYR A 119 -15.14 -10.77 -6.55
CA TYR A 119 -15.55 -10.18 -5.28
C TYR A 119 -17.07 -10.19 -5.11
N ASP A 120 -17.82 -9.75 -6.12
CA ASP A 120 -19.29 -9.70 -6.08
C ASP A 120 -19.90 -11.09 -5.92
N ALA A 121 -19.38 -12.11 -6.60
CA ALA A 121 -19.83 -13.48 -6.46
C ALA A 121 -19.71 -13.95 -5.01
N ILE A 122 -18.60 -13.70 -4.36
CA ILE A 122 -18.36 -14.13 -2.97
C ILE A 122 -19.10 -13.22 -1.97
N GLN A 123 -18.98 -11.88 -2.10
CA GLN A 123 -19.47 -10.95 -1.06
C GLN A 123 -20.97 -10.73 -1.15
N ASN A 124 -21.55 -10.64 -2.34
CA ASN A 124 -22.95 -10.34 -2.56
C ASN A 124 -23.78 -11.58 -2.86
N LYS A 125 -23.34 -12.45 -3.77
CA LYS A 125 -24.08 -13.65 -4.17
C LYS A 125 -23.85 -14.86 -3.24
N LYS A 126 -22.87 -14.76 -2.32
CA LYS A 126 -22.52 -15.78 -1.34
C LYS A 126 -22.05 -17.10 -1.96
N GLU A 127 -21.46 -17.03 -3.15
CA GLU A 127 -20.82 -18.17 -3.78
C GLU A 127 -19.49 -18.48 -3.05
N THR A 128 -19.16 -19.74 -2.85
CA THR A 128 -17.90 -20.12 -2.18
C THR A 128 -16.70 -20.06 -3.11
N LEU A 129 -16.87 -20.43 -4.37
CA LEU A 129 -15.85 -20.47 -5.43
C LEU A 129 -14.52 -21.12 -4.98
N GLU A 130 -14.63 -22.26 -4.28
CA GLU A 130 -13.47 -22.95 -3.72
C GLU A 130 -13.08 -24.20 -4.50
N SER A 131 -14.05 -24.85 -5.17
CA SER A 131 -13.76 -26.04 -5.98
C SER A 131 -13.28 -25.68 -7.39
N GLU A 132 -12.39 -26.51 -7.96
CA GLU A 132 -11.96 -26.34 -9.37
C GLU A 132 -13.17 -26.29 -10.33
N ALA A 133 -14.21 -27.07 -10.05
CA ALA A 133 -15.42 -27.11 -10.90
C ALA A 133 -16.21 -25.80 -10.83
N ASP A 134 -16.37 -25.18 -9.66
CA ASP A 134 -17.09 -23.93 -9.52
C ASP A 134 -16.29 -22.76 -10.09
N LEU A 135 -14.96 -22.78 -9.89
CA LEU A 135 -14.05 -21.83 -10.53
C LEU A 135 -14.12 -21.95 -12.06
N ALA A 136 -14.09 -23.17 -12.62
CA ALA A 136 -14.22 -23.38 -14.07
C ALA A 136 -15.52 -22.77 -14.60
N LYS A 137 -16.67 -23.02 -13.95
CA LYS A 137 -17.94 -22.41 -14.33
C LYS A 137 -17.90 -20.88 -14.28
N PHE A 138 -17.31 -20.31 -13.23
CA PHE A 138 -17.16 -18.87 -13.09
C PHE A 138 -16.35 -18.29 -14.26
N PHE A 139 -15.18 -18.86 -14.56
CA PHE A 139 -14.32 -18.38 -15.64
C PHE A 139 -14.96 -18.55 -17.03
N VAL A 140 -15.68 -19.66 -17.26
CA VAL A 140 -16.41 -19.89 -18.51
C VAL A 140 -17.53 -18.85 -18.70
N ALA A 141 -18.26 -18.50 -17.64
CA ALA A 141 -19.27 -17.46 -17.69
C ALA A 141 -18.67 -16.07 -18.03
N HIS A 142 -17.36 -15.89 -17.77
CA HIS A 142 -16.62 -14.66 -18.12
C HIS A 142 -15.84 -14.78 -19.46
N GLY A 143 -16.13 -15.82 -20.27
CA GLY A 143 -15.63 -15.95 -21.63
C GLY A 143 -14.26 -16.64 -21.75
N VAL A 144 -13.79 -17.30 -20.68
CA VAL A 144 -12.61 -18.17 -20.75
C VAL A 144 -13.05 -19.55 -21.25
N LYS A 145 -12.28 -20.15 -22.13
CA LYS A 145 -12.53 -21.55 -22.53
C LYS A 145 -12.20 -22.48 -21.36
N GLU A 146 -13.02 -23.47 -21.12
CA GLU A 146 -12.85 -24.43 -20.02
C GLU A 146 -11.48 -25.13 -20.06
N GLU A 147 -11.04 -25.54 -21.27
CA GLU A 147 -9.72 -26.14 -21.49
C GLU A 147 -8.58 -25.21 -21.09
N ASP A 148 -8.66 -23.92 -21.49
CA ASP A 148 -7.64 -22.91 -21.16
C ASP A 148 -7.60 -22.66 -19.65
N PHE A 149 -8.78 -22.62 -18.98
CA PHE A 149 -8.85 -22.53 -17.53
C PHE A 149 -8.13 -23.70 -16.85
N HIS A 150 -8.46 -24.93 -17.19
CA HIS A 150 -7.84 -26.11 -16.57
C HIS A 150 -6.34 -26.18 -16.81
N LYS A 151 -5.89 -25.81 -18.02
CA LYS A 151 -4.47 -25.75 -18.36
C LYS A 151 -3.73 -24.70 -17.51
N ALA A 152 -4.29 -23.49 -17.36
CA ALA A 152 -3.70 -22.44 -16.55
C ALA A 152 -3.73 -22.79 -15.05
N TYR A 153 -4.88 -23.25 -14.54
CA TYR A 153 -5.09 -23.63 -13.14
C TYR A 153 -4.12 -24.71 -12.64
N LYS A 154 -3.74 -25.67 -13.52
CA LYS A 154 -2.79 -26.76 -13.22
C LYS A 154 -1.37 -26.45 -13.69
N SER A 155 -1.09 -25.23 -14.11
CA SER A 155 0.24 -24.88 -14.63
C SER A 155 1.28 -24.75 -13.52
N PHE A 156 2.51 -25.08 -13.85
CA PHE A 156 3.66 -24.86 -12.96
C PHE A 156 3.81 -23.38 -12.55
N ALA A 157 3.46 -22.45 -13.45
CA ALA A 157 3.55 -21.00 -13.18
C ALA A 157 2.58 -20.59 -12.07
N VAL A 158 1.32 -21.05 -12.10
CA VAL A 158 0.34 -20.81 -11.04
C VAL A 158 0.78 -21.45 -9.73
N ASP A 159 1.24 -22.70 -9.77
CA ASP A 159 1.71 -23.39 -8.56
C ASP A 159 2.97 -22.73 -7.96
N ALA A 160 3.86 -22.17 -8.77
CA ALA A 160 5.01 -21.42 -8.28
C ALA A 160 4.58 -20.13 -7.55
N LYS A 161 3.60 -19.39 -8.11
CA LYS A 161 3.03 -18.19 -7.47
C LYS A 161 2.30 -18.52 -6.17
N MET A 162 1.59 -19.65 -6.12
CA MET A 162 0.97 -20.14 -4.89
C MET A 162 2.00 -20.35 -3.78
N ARG A 163 3.07 -21.10 -4.07
CA ARG A 163 4.17 -21.32 -3.08
C ARG A 163 4.82 -20.02 -2.62
N GLN A 164 5.00 -19.08 -3.52
CA GLN A 164 5.51 -17.75 -3.17
C GLN A 164 4.55 -17.02 -2.24
N ALA A 165 3.26 -16.99 -2.54
CA ALA A 165 2.23 -16.32 -1.75
C ALA A 165 2.12 -16.89 -0.32
N GLU A 166 2.25 -18.20 -0.15
CA GLU A 166 2.24 -18.86 1.16
C GLU A 166 3.33 -18.36 2.11
N THR A 167 4.48 -17.96 1.57
CA THR A 167 5.61 -17.46 2.37
C THR A 167 5.66 -15.93 2.46
N LEU A 168 5.10 -15.23 1.48
CA LEU A 168 5.26 -13.79 1.36
C LEU A 168 4.49 -13.04 2.46
N ALA A 169 3.23 -13.36 2.72
CA ALA A 169 2.44 -12.70 3.75
C ALA A 169 3.07 -12.84 5.15
N PRO A 170 3.49 -14.04 5.61
CA PRO A 170 4.23 -14.18 6.87
C PRO A 170 5.54 -13.39 6.90
N SER A 171 6.31 -13.33 5.80
CA SER A 171 7.60 -12.63 5.75
C SER A 171 7.46 -11.12 5.97
N TYR A 172 6.33 -10.52 5.60
CA TYR A 172 5.99 -9.13 5.90
C TYR A 172 5.29 -8.94 7.26
N GLY A 173 5.08 -10.03 8.01
CA GLY A 173 4.33 -10.00 9.26
C GLY A 173 2.86 -9.62 9.06
N ILE A 174 2.26 -10.00 7.92
CA ILE A 174 0.84 -9.73 7.65
C ILE A 174 0.00 -10.60 8.58
N ASP A 175 -0.84 -9.96 9.36
CA ASP A 175 -1.74 -10.58 10.35
C ASP A 175 -3.23 -10.36 10.02
N GLY A 176 -3.51 -9.60 8.95
CA GLY A 176 -4.87 -9.32 8.47
C GLY A 176 -4.90 -8.62 7.12
N THR A 177 -6.08 -8.57 6.54
CA THR A 177 -6.33 -7.93 5.24
C THR A 177 -7.49 -6.92 5.34
N PRO A 178 -7.47 -5.82 4.56
CA PRO A 178 -6.39 -5.42 3.67
C PRO A 178 -5.14 -4.92 4.41
N SER A 179 -3.97 -5.13 3.81
CA SER A 179 -2.71 -4.53 4.27
C SER A 179 -1.91 -4.05 3.07
N LEU A 180 -1.31 -2.85 3.17
CA LEU A 180 -0.44 -2.30 2.13
C LEU A 180 1.01 -2.33 2.59
N ILE A 181 1.92 -2.69 1.69
CA ILE A 181 3.36 -2.58 1.89
C ILE A 181 3.91 -1.55 0.94
N VAL A 182 4.62 -0.54 1.46
CA VAL A 182 5.28 0.48 0.65
C VAL A 182 6.77 0.19 0.59
N ASN A 183 7.27 -0.02 -0.63
CA ASN A 183 8.68 -0.18 -0.99
C ASN A 183 9.42 -1.26 -0.16
N GLY A 184 8.71 -2.32 0.22
CA GLY A 184 9.25 -3.42 1.05
C GLY A 184 9.59 -3.04 2.49
N LYS A 185 9.27 -1.82 2.94
CA LYS A 185 9.76 -1.22 4.19
C LYS A 185 8.68 -0.89 5.21
N TYR A 186 7.49 -0.56 4.77
CA TYR A 186 6.42 -0.04 5.64
C TYR A 186 5.16 -0.84 5.45
N ARG A 187 4.59 -1.33 6.53
CA ARG A 187 3.32 -2.06 6.56
C ARG A 187 2.22 -1.17 7.12
N ILE A 188 1.13 -1.02 6.36
CA ILE A 188 -0.05 -0.26 6.73
C ILE A 188 -1.21 -1.25 6.83
N GLY A 189 -1.60 -1.62 8.03
CA GLY A 189 -2.77 -2.47 8.31
C GLY A 189 -4.00 -1.63 8.60
N ALA A 190 -5.19 -2.12 8.23
CA ALA A 190 -6.46 -1.41 8.42
C ALA A 190 -6.71 -1.07 9.91
N GLY A 191 -6.37 -1.96 10.84
CA GLY A 191 -6.53 -1.72 12.28
C GLY A 191 -5.69 -0.57 12.81
N LYS A 192 -4.47 -0.39 12.29
CA LYS A 192 -3.55 0.67 12.72
C LYS A 192 -3.83 2.00 12.03
N ALA A 193 -4.20 1.98 10.77
CA ALA A 193 -4.59 3.17 10.02
C ALA A 193 -5.96 3.73 10.45
N LYS A 194 -6.83 2.91 11.03
CA LYS A 194 -8.17 3.26 11.55
C LYS A 194 -9.22 3.58 10.50
N SER A 195 -8.85 3.92 9.27
CA SER A 195 -9.78 4.09 8.14
C SER A 195 -9.09 3.79 6.80
N PHE A 196 -9.87 3.55 5.77
CA PHE A 196 -9.37 3.32 4.40
C PHE A 196 -8.75 4.58 3.80
N GLU A 197 -9.33 5.75 4.08
CA GLU A 197 -8.75 7.04 3.71
C GLU A 197 -7.36 7.20 4.30
N MET A 198 -7.20 6.91 5.60
CA MET A 198 -5.90 7.00 6.28
C MET A 198 -4.89 5.98 5.73
N MET A 199 -5.33 4.80 5.27
CA MET A 199 -4.44 3.87 4.57
C MET A 199 -3.87 4.50 3.29
N ILE A 200 -4.72 5.12 2.46
CA ILE A 200 -4.31 5.80 1.22
C ILE A 200 -3.44 7.02 1.51
N GLU A 201 -3.83 7.87 2.46
CA GLU A 201 -3.04 9.04 2.85
C GLU A 201 -1.64 8.65 3.37
N THR A 202 -1.56 7.62 4.21
CA THR A 202 -0.30 7.10 4.73
C THR A 202 0.56 6.52 3.60
N THR A 203 -0.05 5.78 2.67
CA THR A 203 0.63 5.26 1.49
C THR A 203 1.24 6.39 0.66
N ASN A 204 0.47 7.45 0.38
CA ASN A 204 0.96 8.60 -0.37
C ASN A 204 2.10 9.34 0.35
N ALA A 205 2.01 9.50 1.66
CA ALA A 205 3.08 10.13 2.47
C ALA A 205 4.38 9.30 2.41
N LEU A 206 4.29 7.98 2.51
CA LEU A 206 5.44 7.08 2.42
C LEU A 206 6.03 7.02 1.00
N ILE A 207 5.19 7.03 -0.05
CA ILE A 207 5.65 7.15 -1.44
C ILE A 207 6.46 8.44 -1.63
N LYS A 208 5.96 9.56 -1.12
CA LYS A 208 6.68 10.85 -1.19
C LYS A 208 8.03 10.79 -0.46
N GLN A 209 8.06 10.18 0.72
CA GLN A 209 9.29 9.98 1.50
C GLN A 209 10.31 9.13 0.73
N GLU A 210 9.89 7.99 0.17
CA GLU A 210 10.77 7.09 -0.59
C GLU A 210 11.25 7.73 -1.92
N SER A 211 10.39 8.51 -2.59
CA SER A 211 10.78 9.27 -3.78
C SER A 211 11.87 10.29 -3.47
N ALA A 212 11.74 11.05 -2.39
CA ALA A 212 12.76 12.01 -1.98
C ALA A 212 14.11 11.34 -1.65
N ALA A 213 14.07 10.19 -0.97
CA ALA A 213 15.27 9.42 -0.62
C ALA A 213 15.99 8.83 -1.84
N LYS A 214 15.29 8.57 -2.96
CA LYS A 214 15.91 8.12 -4.22
C LYS A 214 16.61 9.24 -5.00
N HIS A 215 16.11 10.47 -4.90
CA HIS A 215 16.72 11.62 -5.59
C HIS A 215 17.95 12.19 -4.86
N SER A 216 18.18 11.78 -3.62
CA SER A 216 19.33 12.24 -2.81
C SER A 216 20.52 11.28 -2.83
N LYS A 217 20.46 10.23 -3.65
CA LYS A 217 21.58 9.30 -3.92
C LYS A 217 22.10 9.47 -5.34
#